data_b0110eab0d574cb782067c08792b51a8
#
_entry.id   b0110eab0d574cb782067c08792b51a8
#
_cell.length_a   1.000
_cell.length_b   1.000
_cell.length_c   1.000
_cell.angle_alpha   90.00
_cell.angle_beta   90.00
_cell.angle_gamma   90.00
#
_symmetry.space_group_name_H-M   'P 1'
#
loop_
_entity.id
_entity.type
_entity.pdbx_description
1 polymer ?
#
loop_
_entity_poly.entity_id
_entity_poly.type
_entity_poly.pdbx_seq_one_letter_code
_entity_poly.pdbx_strand_id
1 'polypeptide(L)'
;RYCLEHCEAKVAFIGKLDTWDKQRSGLPDNVKGISYPFWTEEGYENWDDIIAQNEPYLENFIPDEKSIGTIIYTSGTTGLPKGVVHSVHAFSYAASWALTQLDDLTDSERFFSYLPLSHIAERMLVEMGAIYVGGTISFAESLDTFAVNLKDTKPTVFLAVPRIWTKFQ
;
A
#
# COMPACT_ATOMS: atom_id res chain seq x y z
N ARG A 1 -6.44 14.23 8.18
CA ARG A 1 -7.61 14.96 7.75
C ARG A 1 -7.37 15.69 6.43
N TYR A 2 -6.39 16.60 6.39
CA TYR A 2 -6.08 17.41 5.19
C TYR A 2 -5.96 16.57 3.90
N CYS A 3 -5.21 15.47 3.90
CA CYS A 3 -5.03 14.63 2.69
C CYS A 3 -6.36 14.05 2.19
N LEU A 4 -7.20 13.56 3.10
CA LEU A 4 -8.50 12.97 2.75
C LEU A 4 -9.47 14.02 2.17
N GLU A 5 -9.48 15.21 2.75
CA GLU A 5 -10.29 16.34 2.23
C GLU A 5 -9.75 16.82 0.87
N HIS A 6 -8.43 16.99 0.75
CA HIS A 6 -7.79 17.50 -0.44
C HIS A 6 -7.93 16.56 -1.66
N CYS A 7 -7.89 15.24 -1.47
CA CYS A 7 -8.12 14.28 -2.56
C CYS A 7 -9.59 13.87 -2.71
N GLU A 8 -10.50 14.50 -1.97
CA GLU A 8 -11.94 14.22 -2.00
C GLU A 8 -12.25 12.73 -1.75
N ALA A 9 -11.52 12.10 -0.82
CA ALA A 9 -11.71 10.70 -0.48
C ALA A 9 -13.16 10.42 -0.09
N LYS A 10 -13.72 9.33 -0.57
CA LYS A 10 -15.08 8.86 -0.22
C LYS A 10 -15.05 7.74 0.81
N VAL A 11 -13.98 6.95 0.77
CA VAL A 11 -13.80 5.77 1.63
C VAL A 11 -12.38 5.77 2.18
N ALA A 12 -12.23 5.37 3.44
CA ALA A 12 -10.95 5.12 4.08
C ALA A 12 -10.94 3.71 4.65
N PHE A 13 -9.97 2.90 4.22
CA PHE A 13 -9.71 1.59 4.80
C PHE A 13 -8.80 1.76 6.00
N ILE A 14 -9.24 1.23 7.14
CA ILE A 14 -8.56 1.38 8.42
C ILE A 14 -8.03 0.02 8.84
N GLY A 15 -6.72 -0.13 8.78
CA GLY A 15 -6.01 -1.31 9.23
C GLY A 15 -5.52 -1.19 10.67
N LYS A 16 -4.59 -2.06 11.07
CA LYS A 16 -3.95 -2.01 12.38
C LYS A 16 -3.14 -0.72 12.53
N LEU A 17 -3.60 0.16 13.40
CA LEU A 17 -2.93 1.42 13.73
C LEU A 17 -2.77 1.51 15.25
N ASP A 18 -1.55 1.37 15.75
CA ASP A 18 -1.24 1.39 17.20
C ASP A 18 -1.59 2.73 17.88
N THR A 19 -1.83 3.77 17.08
CA THR A 19 -2.17 5.12 17.56
C THR A 19 -3.51 5.62 17.03
N TRP A 20 -4.43 4.69 16.72
CA TRP A 20 -5.72 5.05 16.11
C TRP A 20 -6.52 6.07 16.94
N ASP A 21 -6.57 5.93 18.24
CA ASP A 21 -7.28 6.88 19.13
C ASP A 21 -6.84 8.33 18.91
N LYS A 22 -5.57 8.55 18.59
CA LYS A 22 -5.02 9.87 18.29
C LYS A 22 -5.28 10.30 16.83
N GLN A 23 -5.49 9.35 15.92
CA GLN A 23 -5.67 9.60 14.50
C GLN A 23 -7.14 9.65 14.08
N ARG A 24 -8.03 9.08 14.89
CA ARG A 24 -9.48 9.00 14.63
C ARG A 24 -10.11 10.34 14.24
N SER A 25 -9.72 11.42 14.92
CA SER A 25 -10.17 12.78 14.58
C SER A 25 -9.71 13.29 13.21
N GLY A 26 -8.75 12.58 12.60
CA GLY A 26 -8.29 12.85 11.24
C GLY A 26 -9.21 12.34 10.15
N LEU A 27 -10.17 11.46 10.46
CA LEU A 27 -11.17 10.99 9.48
C LEU A 27 -12.31 12.05 9.41
N PRO A 28 -12.56 12.64 8.23
CA PRO A 28 -13.68 13.55 8.05
C PRO A 28 -15.02 12.81 8.13
N ASP A 29 -16.07 13.48 8.63
CA ASP A 29 -17.40 12.87 8.82
C ASP A 29 -18.08 12.41 7.52
N ASN A 30 -17.68 12.99 6.40
CA ASN A 30 -18.17 12.63 5.06
C ASN A 30 -17.38 11.52 4.38
N VAL A 31 -16.37 10.96 5.06
CA VAL A 31 -15.55 9.83 4.56
C VAL A 31 -15.98 8.56 5.28
N LYS A 32 -16.46 7.58 4.50
CA LYS A 32 -16.88 6.28 5.04
C LYS A 32 -15.65 5.49 5.51
N GLY A 33 -15.61 5.10 6.78
CA GLY A 33 -14.58 4.22 7.33
C GLY A 33 -14.95 2.76 7.14
N ILE A 34 -13.99 1.94 6.68
CA ILE A 34 -14.10 0.48 6.61
C ILE A 34 -12.94 -0.11 7.39
N SER A 35 -13.24 -0.90 8.43
CA SER A 35 -12.22 -1.59 9.21
C SER A 35 -11.82 -2.90 8.57
N TYR A 36 -10.51 -3.15 8.49
CA TYR A 36 -9.96 -4.42 8.02
C TYR A 36 -10.06 -5.54 9.08
N PRO A 37 -10.03 -6.82 8.65
CA PRO A 37 -9.88 -7.95 9.56
C PRO A 37 -8.74 -7.74 10.55
N PHE A 38 -8.85 -8.31 11.75
CA PHE A 38 -7.94 -8.16 12.90
C PHE A 38 -7.96 -6.80 13.59
N TRP A 39 -8.71 -5.82 13.06
CA TRP A 39 -8.91 -4.53 13.68
C TRP A 39 -10.35 -4.07 13.47
N THR A 40 -11.22 -4.45 14.39
CA THR A 40 -12.61 -3.95 14.40
C THR A 40 -12.70 -2.68 15.22
N GLU A 41 -13.24 -1.65 14.62
CA GLU A 41 -13.45 -0.35 15.28
C GLU A 41 -14.95 -0.06 15.33
N GLU A 42 -15.44 0.31 16.51
CA GLU A 42 -16.86 0.63 16.68
C GLU A 42 -17.26 1.86 15.84
N GLY A 43 -18.38 1.74 15.13
CA GLY A 43 -18.91 2.77 14.25
C GLY A 43 -18.43 2.74 12.80
N TYR A 44 -17.61 1.74 12.44
CA TYR A 44 -17.20 1.49 11.04
C TYR A 44 -17.75 0.18 10.52
N GLU A 45 -17.97 0.12 9.20
CA GLU A 45 -18.31 -1.16 8.57
C GLU A 45 -17.10 -2.09 8.61
N ASN A 46 -17.34 -3.38 8.79
CA ASN A 46 -16.30 -4.39 8.77
C ASN A 46 -16.11 -4.94 7.35
N TRP A 47 -14.86 -5.10 6.93
CA TRP A 47 -14.51 -5.65 5.62
C TRP A 47 -15.10 -7.03 5.36
N ASP A 48 -15.01 -7.95 6.34
CA ASP A 48 -15.51 -9.32 6.20
C ASP A 48 -17.02 -9.34 6.07
N ASP A 49 -17.75 -8.48 6.79
CA ASP A 49 -19.19 -8.36 6.68
C ASP A 49 -19.60 -7.83 5.29
N ILE A 50 -18.85 -6.86 4.74
CA ILE A 50 -19.09 -6.37 3.39
C ILE A 50 -18.92 -7.50 2.38
N ILE A 51 -17.84 -8.27 2.46
CA ILE A 51 -17.59 -9.40 1.56
C ILE A 51 -18.66 -10.47 1.69
N ALA A 52 -19.09 -10.82 2.91
CA ALA A 52 -20.10 -11.83 3.14
C ALA A 52 -21.51 -11.45 2.62
N GLN A 53 -21.79 -10.16 2.53
CA GLN A 53 -23.11 -9.63 2.11
C GLN A 53 -23.20 -9.30 0.61
N ASN A 54 -22.10 -9.40 -0.14
CA ASN A 54 -22.07 -9.03 -1.54
C ASN A 54 -21.58 -10.20 -2.41
N GLU A 55 -22.21 -10.35 -3.57
CA GLU A 55 -21.73 -11.28 -4.58
C GLU A 55 -20.45 -10.73 -5.25
N PRO A 56 -19.55 -11.63 -5.70
CA PRO A 56 -18.35 -11.22 -6.43
C PRO A 56 -18.69 -10.43 -7.70
N TYR A 57 -18.01 -9.32 -7.90
CA TYR A 57 -18.11 -8.59 -9.15
C TYR A 57 -17.33 -9.32 -10.24
N LEU A 58 -18.05 -9.83 -11.26
CA LEU A 58 -17.49 -10.70 -12.29
C LEU A 58 -17.01 -9.97 -13.54
N GLU A 59 -17.32 -8.69 -13.69
CA GLU A 59 -16.87 -7.90 -14.82
C GLU A 59 -15.45 -7.36 -14.60
N ASN A 60 -14.59 -7.52 -15.60
CA ASN A 60 -13.26 -6.92 -15.56
C ASN A 60 -13.35 -5.42 -15.91
N PHE A 61 -13.15 -4.58 -14.91
CA PHE A 61 -13.01 -3.15 -15.15
C PHE A 61 -11.59 -2.84 -15.61
N ILE A 62 -11.47 -2.33 -16.82
CA ILE A 62 -10.20 -1.84 -17.37
C ILE A 62 -10.22 -0.32 -17.27
N PRO A 63 -9.42 0.31 -16.39
CA PRO A 63 -9.41 1.74 -16.25
C PRO A 63 -8.80 2.42 -17.49
N ASP A 64 -9.26 3.64 -17.79
CA ASP A 64 -8.62 4.47 -18.79
C ASP A 64 -7.17 4.76 -18.38
N GLU A 65 -6.23 4.59 -19.32
CA GLU A 65 -4.79 4.80 -19.06
C GLU A 65 -4.46 6.21 -18.58
N LYS A 66 -5.24 7.21 -18.98
CA LYS A 66 -5.07 8.62 -18.60
C LYS A 66 -5.76 8.96 -17.28
N SER A 67 -6.61 8.07 -16.74
CA SER A 67 -7.25 8.30 -15.46
C SER A 67 -6.24 8.31 -14.32
N ILE A 68 -6.62 8.89 -13.20
CA ILE A 68 -5.80 8.89 -11.98
C ILE A 68 -5.73 7.46 -11.45
N GLY A 69 -4.54 6.90 -11.44
CA GLY A 69 -4.27 5.59 -10.84
C GLY A 69 -4.03 5.70 -9.33
N THR A 70 -3.24 6.70 -8.90
CA THR A 70 -2.95 6.91 -7.48
C THR A 70 -2.50 8.34 -7.19
N ILE A 71 -2.71 8.77 -5.93
CA ILE A 71 -2.17 10.02 -5.37
C ILE A 71 -1.30 9.67 -4.19
N ILE A 72 -0.03 10.09 -4.21
CA ILE A 72 0.92 9.87 -3.12
C ILE A 72 1.26 11.22 -2.49
N TYR A 73 0.97 11.35 -1.19
CA TYR A 73 1.27 12.57 -0.46
C TYR A 73 2.70 12.57 0.05
N THR A 74 3.41 13.67 -0.22
CA THR A 74 4.77 13.90 0.27
C THR A 74 4.79 15.10 1.20
N SER A 75 5.73 15.13 2.17
CA SER A 75 5.98 16.30 2.99
C SER A 75 6.52 17.42 2.11
N GLY A 76 5.69 18.42 1.83
CA GLY A 76 6.12 19.59 1.06
C GLY A 76 7.09 20.47 1.85
N THR A 77 8.01 21.14 1.17
CA THR A 77 8.91 22.15 1.74
C THR A 77 8.16 23.38 2.31
N THR A 78 6.89 23.54 1.95
CA THR A 78 6.01 24.66 2.32
C THR A 78 5.09 24.37 3.50
N GLY A 79 5.26 23.24 4.18
CA GLY A 79 4.52 22.87 5.40
C GLY A 79 3.28 22.00 5.18
N LEU A 80 2.52 22.15 4.09
CA LEU A 80 1.39 21.28 3.79
C LEU A 80 1.80 20.13 2.86
N PRO A 81 1.27 18.90 3.07
CA PRO A 81 1.53 17.78 2.18
C PRO A 81 1.07 18.08 0.75
N LYS A 82 1.86 17.64 -0.24
CA LYS A 82 1.55 17.76 -1.66
C LYS A 82 1.18 16.39 -2.22
N GLY A 83 0.04 16.30 -2.91
CA GLY A 83 -0.39 15.08 -3.58
C GLY A 83 0.26 14.96 -4.95
N VAL A 84 1.15 14.00 -5.13
CA VAL A 84 1.73 13.65 -6.43
C VAL A 84 0.76 12.70 -7.14
N VAL A 85 0.24 13.14 -8.26
CA VAL A 85 -0.75 12.40 -9.06
C VAL A 85 -0.03 11.54 -10.09
N HIS A 86 -0.35 10.26 -10.14
CA HIS A 86 0.12 9.33 -11.14
C HIS A 86 -1.05 8.77 -11.94
N SER A 87 -0.97 8.82 -13.27
CA SER A 87 -1.96 8.15 -14.13
C SER A 87 -1.78 6.62 -14.05
N VAL A 88 -2.84 5.90 -14.44
CA VAL A 88 -2.78 4.43 -14.56
C VAL A 88 -1.62 4.02 -15.46
N HIS A 89 -1.48 4.66 -16.64
CA HIS A 89 -0.38 4.39 -17.58
C HIS A 89 1.00 4.62 -16.94
N ALA A 90 1.23 5.79 -16.36
CA ALA A 90 2.55 6.14 -15.79
C ALA A 90 2.95 5.17 -14.67
N PHE A 91 1.99 4.79 -13.83
CA PHE A 91 2.23 3.89 -12.72
C PHE A 91 2.52 2.46 -13.20
N SER A 92 1.71 1.93 -14.13
CA SER A 92 1.89 0.59 -14.70
C SER A 92 3.17 0.49 -15.54
N TYR A 93 3.46 1.51 -16.36
CA TYR A 93 4.68 1.56 -17.16
C TYR A 93 5.93 1.55 -16.30
N ALA A 94 5.98 2.39 -15.28
CA ALA A 94 7.15 2.47 -14.42
C ALA A 94 7.36 1.15 -13.61
N ALA A 95 6.28 0.51 -13.15
CA ALA A 95 6.37 -0.79 -12.49
C ALA A 95 6.90 -1.88 -13.43
N SER A 96 6.32 -1.99 -14.63
CA SER A 96 6.76 -2.98 -15.63
C SER A 96 8.20 -2.75 -16.06
N TRP A 97 8.59 -1.49 -16.31
CA TRP A 97 9.96 -1.16 -16.71
C TRP A 97 10.97 -1.50 -15.60
N ALA A 98 10.69 -1.15 -14.35
CA ALA A 98 11.58 -1.46 -13.23
C ALA A 98 11.83 -2.96 -13.09
N LEU A 99 10.82 -3.78 -13.34
CA LEU A 99 10.93 -5.24 -13.28
C LEU A 99 11.72 -5.83 -14.45
N THR A 100 11.68 -5.21 -15.64
CA THR A 100 12.53 -5.64 -16.77
C THR A 100 14.03 -5.43 -16.53
N GLN A 101 14.39 -4.66 -15.49
CA GLN A 101 15.78 -4.49 -15.09
C GLN A 101 16.27 -5.62 -14.16
N LEU A 102 15.35 -6.50 -13.74
CA LEU A 102 15.65 -7.68 -12.94
C LEU A 102 15.48 -8.89 -13.84
N ASP A 103 16.58 -9.65 -14.05
CA ASP A 103 16.56 -10.80 -14.93
C ASP A 103 15.75 -11.96 -14.31
N ASP A 104 15.04 -12.70 -15.17
CA ASP A 104 14.42 -14.00 -14.86
C ASP A 104 13.39 -14.03 -13.71
N LEU A 105 12.66 -12.93 -13.47
CA LEU A 105 11.57 -12.91 -12.48
C LEU A 105 10.42 -13.85 -12.88
N THR A 106 9.94 -14.63 -11.92
CA THR A 106 8.85 -15.59 -12.08
C THR A 106 7.79 -15.42 -10.99
N ASP A 107 6.68 -16.15 -11.08
CA ASP A 107 5.63 -16.22 -10.07
C ASP A 107 6.08 -16.88 -8.75
N SER A 108 7.24 -17.49 -8.74
CA SER A 108 7.87 -18.02 -7.52
C SER A 108 8.54 -16.96 -6.64
N GLU A 109 8.60 -15.72 -7.09
CA GLU A 109 9.25 -14.63 -6.35
C GLU A 109 8.54 -14.32 -5.03
N ARG A 110 9.35 -14.03 -4.02
CA ARG A 110 8.91 -13.63 -2.70
C ARG A 110 9.38 -12.22 -2.39
N PHE A 111 8.42 -11.34 -2.19
CA PHE A 111 8.63 -9.94 -1.83
C PHE A 111 8.42 -9.74 -0.34
N PHE A 112 9.12 -8.79 0.24
CA PHE A 112 8.97 -8.42 1.64
C PHE A 112 8.60 -6.95 1.77
N SER A 113 7.38 -6.69 2.26
CA SER A 113 6.81 -5.37 2.44
C SER A 113 7.00 -4.88 3.88
N TYR A 114 7.60 -3.71 4.06
CA TYR A 114 7.82 -3.12 5.38
C TYR A 114 7.77 -1.59 5.39
N LEU A 115 7.89 -0.95 4.23
CA LEU A 115 7.73 0.50 4.14
C LEU A 115 6.24 0.87 4.10
N PRO A 116 5.87 2.08 4.52
CA PRO A 116 4.50 2.55 4.37
C PRO A 116 4.08 2.59 2.89
N LEU A 117 2.83 2.24 2.59
CA LEU A 117 2.26 2.36 1.23
C LEU A 117 2.17 3.80 0.71
N SER A 118 2.41 4.80 1.56
CA SER A 118 2.63 6.19 1.15
C SER A 118 4.01 6.42 0.52
N HIS A 119 4.91 5.43 0.58
CA HIS A 119 6.22 5.51 -0.05
C HIS A 119 6.16 4.91 -1.46
N ILE A 120 6.52 5.71 -2.48
CA ILE A 120 6.41 5.31 -3.89
C ILE A 120 7.17 4.01 -4.20
N ALA A 121 8.33 3.80 -3.61
CA ALA A 121 9.14 2.61 -3.86
C ALA A 121 8.43 1.33 -3.37
N GLU A 122 7.74 1.38 -2.23
CA GLU A 122 6.96 0.25 -1.72
C GLU A 122 5.82 -0.10 -2.68
N ARG A 123 5.05 0.91 -3.09
CA ARG A 123 3.92 0.69 -4.00
C ARG A 123 4.34 0.22 -5.38
N MET A 124 5.43 0.76 -5.90
CA MET A 124 5.87 0.44 -7.26
C MET A 124 6.62 -0.89 -7.36
N LEU A 125 7.63 -1.08 -6.49
CA LEU A 125 8.57 -2.19 -6.63
C LEU A 125 8.10 -3.43 -5.86
N VAL A 126 7.46 -3.26 -4.71
CA VAL A 126 7.02 -4.40 -3.90
C VAL A 126 5.58 -4.78 -4.27
N GLU A 127 4.61 -3.85 -4.07
CA GLU A 127 3.19 -4.14 -4.29
C GLU A 127 2.91 -4.43 -5.78
N MET A 128 3.17 -3.46 -6.67
CA MET A 128 2.91 -3.64 -8.10
C MET A 128 3.85 -4.66 -8.74
N GLY A 129 5.10 -4.75 -8.26
CA GLY A 129 6.03 -5.75 -8.70
C GLY A 129 5.54 -7.17 -8.47
N ALA A 130 5.09 -7.46 -7.26
CA ALA A 130 4.55 -8.78 -6.94
C ALA A 130 3.27 -9.10 -7.73
N ILE A 131 2.37 -8.12 -7.91
CA ILE A 131 1.18 -8.29 -8.74
C ILE A 131 1.55 -8.59 -10.19
N TYR A 132 2.53 -7.86 -10.74
CA TYR A 132 2.94 -8.00 -12.13
C TYR A 132 3.54 -9.38 -12.44
N VAL A 133 4.37 -9.92 -11.55
CA VAL A 133 4.99 -11.24 -11.75
C VAL A 133 4.16 -12.40 -11.22
N GLY A 134 3.09 -12.14 -10.46
CA GLY A 134 2.28 -13.17 -9.79
C GLY A 134 2.96 -13.73 -8.52
N GLY A 135 3.90 -12.98 -7.95
CA GLY A 135 4.68 -13.39 -6.78
C GLY A 135 3.93 -13.28 -5.46
N THR A 136 4.56 -13.74 -4.39
CA THR A 136 4.03 -13.68 -3.02
C THR A 136 4.56 -12.45 -2.28
N ILE A 137 3.68 -11.73 -1.57
CA ILE A 137 4.07 -10.63 -0.67
C ILE A 137 3.93 -11.10 0.78
N SER A 138 4.99 -10.96 1.56
CA SER A 138 4.96 -11.10 3.03
C SER A 138 5.12 -9.73 3.66
N PHE A 139 4.26 -9.41 4.64
CA PHE A 139 4.26 -8.13 5.33
C PHE A 139 5.00 -8.23 6.66
N ALA A 140 5.83 -7.25 6.97
CA ALA A 140 6.42 -7.13 8.29
C ALA A 140 5.33 -6.84 9.32
N GLU A 141 5.31 -7.58 10.41
CA GLU A 141 4.35 -7.38 11.50
C GLU A 141 4.60 -6.05 12.22
N SER A 142 5.87 -5.76 12.52
CA SER A 142 6.31 -4.53 13.17
C SER A 142 7.78 -4.25 12.88
N LEU A 143 8.27 -3.07 13.28
CA LEU A 143 9.70 -2.76 13.20
C LEU A 143 10.54 -3.60 14.18
N ASP A 144 9.96 -4.04 15.30
CA ASP A 144 10.65 -4.84 16.31
C ASP A 144 10.84 -6.29 15.83
N THR A 145 9.87 -6.83 15.08
CA THR A 145 9.93 -8.19 14.52
C THR A 145 10.55 -8.25 13.12
N PHE A 146 10.94 -7.10 12.56
CA PHE A 146 11.43 -6.98 11.18
C PHE A 146 12.50 -8.03 10.81
N ALA A 147 13.54 -8.19 11.64
CA ALA A 147 14.64 -9.11 11.34
C ALA A 147 14.20 -10.58 11.35
N VAL A 148 13.29 -10.94 12.24
CA VAL A 148 12.71 -12.29 12.34
C VAL A 148 11.83 -12.54 11.12
N ASN A 149 10.91 -11.62 10.81
CA ASN A 149 10.01 -11.73 9.67
C ASN A 149 10.78 -11.81 8.33
N LEU A 150 11.85 -11.01 8.17
CA LEU A 150 12.71 -11.05 6.99
C LEU A 150 13.40 -12.41 6.84
N LYS A 151 13.93 -12.95 7.93
CA LYS A 151 14.58 -14.27 7.96
C LYS A 151 13.60 -15.39 7.62
N ASP A 152 12.37 -15.33 8.11
CA ASP A 152 11.35 -16.35 7.87
C ASP A 152 10.81 -16.28 6.45
N THR A 153 10.62 -15.08 5.91
CA THR A 153 10.18 -14.85 4.52
C THR A 153 11.21 -15.32 3.49
N LYS A 154 12.50 -15.12 3.77
CA LYS A 154 13.58 -15.36 2.80
C LYS A 154 13.26 -14.78 1.42
N PRO A 155 13.05 -13.45 1.32
CA PRO A 155 12.64 -12.85 0.06
C PRO A 155 13.68 -13.07 -1.03
N THR A 156 13.20 -13.27 -2.26
CA THR A 156 14.04 -13.35 -3.46
C THR A 156 14.23 -11.97 -4.08
N VAL A 157 13.24 -11.09 -3.88
CA VAL A 157 13.31 -9.67 -4.22
C VAL A 157 13.15 -8.84 -2.95
N PHE A 158 14.18 -8.04 -2.63
CA PHE A 158 14.18 -7.23 -1.42
C PHE A 158 14.65 -5.80 -1.71
N LEU A 159 13.75 -4.86 -1.48
CA LEU A 159 14.05 -3.43 -1.52
C LEU A 159 14.32 -2.92 -0.10
N ALA A 160 15.48 -2.31 0.12
CA ALA A 160 15.77 -1.69 1.39
C ALA A 160 16.37 -0.30 1.23
N VAL A 161 15.93 0.62 2.10
CA VAL A 161 16.52 1.96 2.21
C VAL A 161 17.91 1.88 2.86
N PRO A 162 18.82 2.83 2.60
CA PRO A 162 20.20 2.79 3.09
C PRO A 162 20.34 2.51 4.58
N ARG A 163 19.44 3.06 5.41
CA ARG A 163 19.42 2.84 6.86
C ARG A 163 19.24 1.36 7.27
N ILE A 164 18.55 0.59 6.46
CA ILE A 164 18.38 -0.85 6.73
C ILE A 164 19.69 -1.58 6.41
N TRP A 165 20.33 -1.27 5.28
CA TRP A 165 21.60 -1.88 4.91
C TRP A 165 22.71 -1.61 5.94
N THR A 166 22.75 -0.41 6.53
CA THR A 166 23.72 -0.11 7.60
C THR A 166 23.48 -0.88 8.90
N LYS A 167 22.27 -1.41 9.13
CA LYS A 167 22.00 -2.28 10.29
C LYS A 167 22.46 -3.72 10.11
N PHE A 168 22.72 -4.14 8.88
CA PHE A 168 23.23 -5.48 8.57
C PHE A 168 24.76 -5.55 8.48
N GLN A 169 25.45 -4.41 8.57
CA GLN A 169 26.90 -4.31 8.70
C GLN A 169 27.35 -4.42 10.16
#